data_9137f7aaac4cc327506c9d5bdf2e7435
#
_entry.id   9137f7aaac4cc327506c9d5bdf2e7435
#
_cell.length_a   1.000
_cell.length_b   1.000
_cell.length_c   1.000
_cell.angle_alpha   90.00
_cell.angle_beta   90.00
_cell.angle_gamma   90.00
#
_symmetry.space_group_name_H-M   'P 1'
#
loop_
_entity.id
_entity.type
_entity.pdbx_description
1 polymer ?
#
loop_
_entity_poly.entity_id
_entity_poly.type
_entity_poly.pdbx_seq_one_letter_code
_entity_poly.pdbx_strand_id
1 'polypeptide(L)'
;MNKLKALSIATLLAITSSNAVAFSEDTITVWVPSDKGYNGIIEIGKKFTEETGINLVVEYPDKLEVKYESRAAVGQGPDIMIFAHDRFGGYAQAGLVREVKPSEEYKSKFEAFTWSAMNFNGKYFGYPISAETLSLIYNKDIISEPIESWEDVYALDKELSKQGKKAIMWDIKSPFFTWPLLTTNGAYAFGTNDKGYNAKDVGVNNKGAHKSMAFLKELVDNKIIIADADYANAESAFNQGKVAMTINGPWAWANLDKNGMNYGLAVLPKLNGNPSKPFVGVLTAGISSATPNEDLAREFIESYLLTNDGLRYMNNDKPIGVPALKSFNEELKKDFRVAATYENAIRGEVMPNIPQMMPFWFGQQAAIADVLTDKQSIEDALATVEKRMLANK
;
A
#
# COMPACT_ATOMS: atom_id res chain seq x y z
N MET A 1 61.85 14.96 48.95
CA MET A 1 62.00 15.14 47.50
C MET A 1 61.19 14.06 46.77
N ASN A 2 59.91 14.30 46.56
CA ASN A 2 59.03 13.35 45.88
C ASN A 2 58.54 13.99 44.58
N LYS A 3 58.94 13.42 43.45
CA LYS A 3 58.50 13.82 42.13
C LYS A 3 57.15 13.14 41.84
N LEU A 4 56.08 13.88 41.75
CA LEU A 4 54.81 13.43 41.18
C LEU A 4 54.95 13.37 39.66
N LYS A 5 54.74 12.18 39.11
CA LYS A 5 54.54 12.01 37.66
C LYS A 5 53.07 12.21 37.33
N ALA A 6 52.75 13.27 36.59
CA ALA A 6 51.44 13.46 36.01
C ALA A 6 51.27 12.49 34.81
N LEU A 7 50.26 11.63 34.88
CA LEU A 7 49.85 10.73 33.82
C LEU A 7 48.72 11.41 33.01
N SER A 8 49.05 11.90 31.84
CA SER A 8 48.06 12.46 30.88
C SER A 8 47.35 11.31 30.20
N ILE A 9 46.06 11.10 30.51
CA ILE A 9 45.19 10.21 29.78
C ILE A 9 44.61 10.99 28.60
N ALA A 10 45.13 10.70 27.41
CA ALA A 10 44.53 11.17 26.16
C ALA A 10 43.36 10.26 25.81
N THR A 11 42.15 10.76 26.03
CA THR A 11 40.89 10.10 25.61
C THR A 11 40.77 10.25 24.10
N LEU A 12 41.04 9.18 23.35
CA LEU A 12 40.81 9.11 21.91
C LEU A 12 39.29 8.98 21.71
N LEU A 13 38.62 10.07 21.37
CA LEU A 13 37.24 10.02 20.84
C LEU A 13 37.32 9.37 19.44
N ALA A 14 37.00 8.10 19.34
CA ALA A 14 36.69 7.47 18.07
C ALA A 14 35.35 8.03 17.56
N ILE A 15 35.40 9.04 16.69
CA ILE A 15 34.25 9.48 15.91
C ILE A 15 33.97 8.35 14.91
N THR A 16 33.04 7.48 15.25
CA THR A 16 32.43 6.59 14.24
C THR A 16 31.61 7.50 13.31
N SER A 17 32.21 7.90 12.20
CA SER A 17 31.48 8.49 11.10
C SER A 17 30.49 7.45 10.59
N SER A 18 29.23 7.55 11.05
CA SER A 18 28.11 6.95 10.34
C SER A 18 28.14 7.57 8.94
N ASN A 19 28.43 6.76 7.92
CA ASN A 19 28.32 7.18 6.53
C ASN A 19 26.85 7.62 6.31
N ALA A 20 26.59 8.91 6.48
CA ALA A 20 25.41 9.55 5.99
C ALA A 20 25.57 9.53 4.46
N VAL A 21 24.72 8.79 3.76
CA VAL A 21 24.69 8.83 2.30
C VAL A 21 24.20 10.23 1.94
N ALA A 22 25.14 11.11 1.64
CA ALA A 22 24.88 12.40 1.03
C ALA A 22 24.59 12.16 -0.46
N PHE A 23 23.72 12.98 -1.06
CA PHE A 23 23.50 12.96 -2.51
C PHE A 23 24.84 13.10 -3.26
N SER A 24 24.98 12.35 -4.36
CA SER A 24 26.14 12.42 -5.26
C SER A 24 25.65 12.92 -6.63
N GLU A 25 26.39 13.81 -7.26
CA GLU A 25 26.02 14.36 -8.57
C GLU A 25 26.02 13.31 -9.70
N ASP A 26 26.77 12.21 -9.53
CA ASP A 26 26.90 11.15 -10.55
C ASP A 26 26.07 9.89 -10.21
N THR A 27 25.18 9.98 -9.24
CA THR A 27 24.41 8.81 -8.77
C THR A 27 23.00 9.21 -8.41
N ILE A 28 22.03 8.44 -8.92
CA ILE A 28 20.62 8.50 -8.53
C ILE A 28 20.32 7.34 -7.59
N THR A 29 19.82 7.62 -6.40
CA THR A 29 19.38 6.61 -5.43
C THR A 29 17.87 6.50 -5.43
N VAL A 30 17.35 5.29 -5.61
CA VAL A 30 15.92 4.97 -5.59
C VAL A 30 15.63 4.10 -4.36
N TRP A 31 14.68 4.53 -3.53
CA TRP A 31 14.11 3.67 -2.48
C TRP A 31 12.77 3.13 -2.91
N VAL A 32 12.60 1.81 -2.78
CA VAL A 32 11.38 1.09 -3.16
C VAL A 32 11.16 -0.08 -2.21
N PRO A 33 9.90 -0.46 -1.85
CA PRO A 33 9.66 -1.69 -1.10
C PRO A 33 10.11 -2.93 -1.89
N SER A 34 10.66 -3.93 -1.21
CA SER A 34 11.21 -5.15 -1.84
C SER A 34 10.18 -5.98 -2.62
N ASP A 35 8.89 -5.77 -2.35
CA ASP A 35 7.77 -6.44 -3.01
C ASP A 35 7.16 -5.64 -4.18
N LYS A 36 7.79 -4.53 -4.59
CA LYS A 36 7.30 -3.61 -5.62
C LYS A 36 8.20 -3.52 -6.86
N GLY A 37 8.66 -4.67 -7.37
CA GLY A 37 9.44 -4.73 -8.61
C GLY A 37 10.89 -4.24 -8.46
N TYR A 38 11.47 -4.40 -7.29
CA TYR A 38 12.82 -3.96 -6.94
C TYR A 38 13.89 -4.41 -7.94
N ASN A 39 13.91 -5.72 -8.29
CA ASN A 39 14.90 -6.23 -9.25
C ASN A 39 14.65 -5.70 -10.67
N GLY A 40 13.39 -5.47 -11.03
CA GLY A 40 13.04 -4.86 -12.32
C GLY A 40 13.58 -3.44 -12.44
N ILE A 41 13.53 -2.66 -11.36
CA ILE A 41 14.10 -1.30 -11.33
C ILE A 41 15.62 -1.35 -11.45
N ILE A 42 16.29 -2.34 -10.86
CA ILE A 42 17.74 -2.55 -11.04
C ILE A 42 18.07 -2.77 -12.52
N GLU A 43 17.31 -3.62 -13.22
CA GLU A 43 17.56 -3.88 -14.65
C GLU A 43 17.36 -2.64 -15.51
N ILE A 44 16.32 -1.83 -15.24
CA ILE A 44 16.13 -0.54 -15.92
C ILE A 44 17.28 0.42 -15.60
N GLY A 45 17.76 0.40 -14.35
CA GLY A 45 18.87 1.23 -13.88
C GLY A 45 20.17 0.93 -14.60
N LYS A 46 20.42 -0.34 -14.95
CA LYS A 46 21.60 -0.70 -15.77
C LYS A 46 21.53 -0.05 -17.15
N LYS A 47 20.36 -0.10 -17.80
CA LYS A 47 20.16 0.54 -19.10
C LYS A 47 20.36 2.06 -19.01
N PHE A 48 19.79 2.70 -17.97
CA PHE A 48 19.99 4.12 -17.71
C PHE A 48 21.47 4.47 -17.54
N THR A 49 22.21 3.68 -16.77
CA THR A 49 23.63 3.88 -16.55
C THR A 49 24.47 3.69 -17.82
N GLU A 50 24.15 2.68 -18.64
CA GLU A 50 24.83 2.44 -19.91
C GLU A 50 24.63 3.58 -20.91
N GLU A 51 23.45 4.19 -20.94
CA GLU A 51 23.11 5.24 -21.91
C GLU A 51 23.53 6.64 -21.46
N THR A 52 23.54 6.91 -20.15
CA THR A 52 23.80 8.26 -19.59
C THR A 52 25.14 8.41 -18.89
N GLY A 53 25.76 7.30 -18.48
CA GLY A 53 26.95 7.30 -17.62
C GLY A 53 26.65 7.59 -16.13
N ILE A 54 25.38 7.88 -15.78
CA ILE A 54 24.95 8.16 -14.41
C ILE A 54 24.63 6.83 -13.69
N ASN A 55 25.23 6.61 -12.53
CA ASN A 55 24.98 5.40 -11.76
C ASN A 55 23.58 5.42 -11.11
N LEU A 56 22.86 4.31 -11.15
CA LEU A 56 21.58 4.16 -10.46
C LEU A 56 21.69 3.08 -9.39
N VAL A 57 21.40 3.46 -8.14
CA VAL A 57 21.40 2.60 -6.96
C VAL A 57 19.97 2.40 -6.48
N VAL A 58 19.57 1.14 -6.32
CA VAL A 58 18.22 0.80 -5.80
C VAL A 58 18.37 0.17 -4.43
N GLU A 59 17.62 0.68 -3.46
CA GLU A 59 17.63 0.22 -2.07
C GLU A 59 16.19 -0.06 -1.58
N TYR A 60 16.07 -1.01 -0.63
CA TYR A 60 14.79 -1.36 0.01
C TYR A 60 14.94 -1.37 1.55
N PRO A 61 15.12 -0.22 2.20
CA PRO A 61 15.30 -0.18 3.63
C PRO A 61 14.03 -0.64 4.38
N ASP A 62 14.22 -1.41 5.46
CA ASP A 62 13.11 -1.76 6.35
C ASP A 62 12.41 -0.52 6.88
N LYS A 63 11.07 -0.55 6.96
CA LYS A 63 10.24 0.60 7.38
C LYS A 63 10.56 1.86 6.58
N LEU A 64 10.61 1.66 5.27
CA LEU A 64 11.06 2.64 4.29
C LEU A 64 10.35 4.00 4.46
N GLU A 65 9.03 4.01 4.68
CA GLU A 65 8.23 5.22 4.86
C GLU A 65 8.65 6.04 6.09
N VAL A 66 8.97 5.38 7.20
CA VAL A 66 9.44 6.03 8.44
C VAL A 66 10.87 6.54 8.29
N LYS A 67 11.72 5.74 7.65
CA LYS A 67 13.12 6.13 7.37
C LYS A 67 13.17 7.31 6.41
N TYR A 68 12.32 7.33 5.39
CA TYR A 68 12.24 8.44 4.46
C TYR A 68 11.94 9.76 5.17
N GLU A 69 10.89 9.81 6.00
CA GLU A 69 10.53 11.01 6.76
C GLU A 69 11.71 11.54 7.56
N SER A 70 12.39 10.67 8.31
CA SER A 70 13.50 11.07 9.18
C SER A 70 14.75 11.50 8.41
N ARG A 71 15.06 10.85 7.27
CA ARG A 71 16.25 11.14 6.47
C ARG A 71 16.06 12.35 5.55
N ALA A 72 14.92 12.44 4.86
CA ALA A 72 14.61 13.55 3.99
C ALA A 72 14.52 14.88 4.74
N ALA A 73 14.04 14.88 6.00
CA ALA A 73 13.97 16.06 6.86
C ALA A 73 15.34 16.69 7.17
N VAL A 74 16.42 15.92 7.07
CA VAL A 74 17.80 16.41 7.30
C VAL A 74 18.62 16.46 5.99
N GLY A 75 17.94 16.46 4.83
CA GLY A 75 18.60 16.52 3.52
C GLY A 75 19.39 15.27 3.17
N GLN A 76 18.99 14.12 3.71
CA GLN A 76 19.53 12.80 3.43
C GLN A 76 18.42 11.87 2.93
N GLY A 77 18.79 10.80 2.25
CA GLY A 77 17.81 9.85 1.74
C GLY A 77 17.94 9.67 0.22
N PRO A 78 16.92 9.05 -0.44
CA PRO A 78 16.99 8.79 -1.87
C PRO A 78 16.68 10.06 -2.69
N ASP A 79 17.11 10.06 -3.94
CA ASP A 79 16.65 11.03 -4.95
C ASP A 79 15.19 10.76 -5.32
N ILE A 80 14.84 9.47 -5.44
CA ILE A 80 13.50 8.99 -5.80
C ILE A 80 12.98 8.08 -4.71
N MET A 81 11.76 8.38 -4.22
CA MET A 81 11.00 7.56 -3.31
C MET A 81 9.84 6.90 -4.04
N ILE A 82 9.79 5.56 -4.03
CA ILE A 82 8.65 4.82 -4.58
C ILE A 82 7.84 4.24 -3.41
N PHE A 83 6.58 4.65 -3.30
CA PHE A 83 5.64 4.18 -2.27
C PHE A 83 4.19 4.46 -2.64
N ALA A 84 3.24 4.01 -1.79
CA ALA A 84 1.82 4.31 -1.97
C ALA A 84 1.54 5.81 -1.81
N HIS A 85 0.67 6.35 -2.66
CA HIS A 85 0.41 7.79 -2.79
C HIS A 85 -0.16 8.46 -1.53
N ASP A 86 -0.84 7.72 -0.66
CA ASP A 86 -1.48 8.24 0.55
C ASP A 86 -0.49 8.90 1.53
N ARG A 87 0.81 8.61 1.40
CA ARG A 87 1.89 9.24 2.17
C ARG A 87 2.34 10.58 1.60
N PHE A 88 2.18 10.76 0.29
CA PHE A 88 2.78 11.90 -0.40
C PHE A 88 2.15 13.25 -0.03
N GLY A 89 0.87 13.30 0.35
CA GLY A 89 0.27 14.52 0.90
C GLY A 89 0.96 15.00 2.19
N GLY A 90 1.28 14.05 3.08
CA GLY A 90 2.07 14.34 4.29
C GLY A 90 3.50 14.77 3.96
N TYR A 91 4.15 14.09 3.04
CA TYR A 91 5.51 14.46 2.59
C TYR A 91 5.54 15.83 1.91
N ALA A 92 4.53 16.15 1.10
CA ALA A 92 4.39 17.46 0.46
C ALA A 92 4.16 18.57 1.49
N GLN A 93 3.30 18.34 2.48
CA GLN A 93 3.07 19.30 3.57
C GLN A 93 4.34 19.53 4.40
N ALA A 94 5.14 18.50 4.63
CA ALA A 94 6.41 18.60 5.35
C ALA A 94 7.57 19.12 4.47
N GLY A 95 7.34 19.38 3.18
CA GLY A 95 8.38 19.87 2.25
C GLY A 95 9.43 18.81 1.89
N LEU A 96 9.11 17.52 2.00
CA LEU A 96 10.06 16.42 1.77
C LEU A 96 10.09 15.95 0.32
N VAL A 97 9.03 16.18 -0.45
CA VAL A 97 8.93 15.85 -1.87
C VAL A 97 8.68 17.09 -2.71
N ARG A 98 9.21 17.10 -3.93
CA ARG A 98 9.04 18.21 -4.88
C ARG A 98 7.68 18.15 -5.57
N GLU A 99 7.14 19.32 -5.89
CA GLU A 99 6.09 19.47 -6.89
C GLU A 99 6.63 19.03 -8.25
N VAL A 100 5.88 18.18 -8.96
CA VAL A 100 6.18 17.80 -10.35
C VAL A 100 5.21 18.50 -11.30
N LYS A 101 5.69 18.87 -12.51
CA LYS A 101 4.92 19.63 -13.48
C LYS A 101 4.94 18.94 -14.86
N PRO A 102 4.39 17.72 -14.97
CA PRO A 102 4.33 17.03 -16.23
C PRO A 102 3.43 17.80 -17.23
N SER A 103 3.79 17.77 -18.50
CA SER A 103 2.96 18.35 -19.55
C SER A 103 1.60 17.67 -19.64
N GLU A 104 0.59 18.37 -20.17
CA GLU A 104 -0.73 17.75 -20.42
C GLU A 104 -0.63 16.57 -21.39
N GLU A 105 0.25 16.67 -22.40
CA GLU A 105 0.55 15.56 -23.31
C GLU A 105 1.09 14.35 -22.56
N TYR A 106 2.05 14.55 -21.65
CA TYR A 106 2.59 13.45 -20.83
C TYR A 106 1.50 12.84 -19.94
N LYS A 107 0.73 13.66 -19.23
CA LYS A 107 -0.36 13.17 -18.37
C LYS A 107 -1.42 12.38 -19.14
N SER A 108 -1.71 12.75 -20.39
CA SER A 108 -2.71 12.09 -21.21
C SER A 108 -2.39 10.62 -21.54
N LYS A 109 -1.13 10.21 -21.43
CA LYS A 109 -0.68 8.83 -21.60
C LYS A 109 -1.10 7.90 -20.46
N PHE A 110 -1.53 8.44 -19.32
CA PHE A 110 -1.87 7.69 -18.11
C PHE A 110 -3.37 7.70 -17.84
N GLU A 111 -3.83 6.77 -17.02
CA GLU A 111 -5.19 6.74 -16.50
C GLU A 111 -5.45 7.97 -15.63
N ALA A 112 -6.50 8.75 -15.95
CA ALA A 112 -6.73 10.06 -15.34
C ALA A 112 -6.87 10.01 -13.81
N PHE A 113 -7.50 8.95 -13.27
CA PHE A 113 -7.69 8.79 -11.84
C PHE A 113 -6.36 8.64 -11.08
N THR A 114 -5.33 8.09 -11.74
CA THR A 114 -4.01 7.94 -11.10
C THR A 114 -3.32 9.28 -10.88
N TRP A 115 -3.52 10.26 -11.77
CA TRP A 115 -3.05 11.63 -11.56
C TRP A 115 -3.83 12.36 -10.46
N SER A 116 -5.14 12.08 -10.32
CA SER A 116 -5.89 12.68 -9.23
C SER A 116 -5.38 12.22 -7.86
N ALA A 117 -4.88 10.98 -7.76
CA ALA A 117 -4.22 10.47 -6.55
C ALA A 117 -2.91 11.20 -6.20
N MET A 118 -2.22 11.77 -7.20
CA MET A 118 -0.99 12.55 -6.99
C MET A 118 -1.26 13.99 -6.54
N ASN A 119 -2.53 14.44 -6.63
CA ASN A 119 -2.88 15.82 -6.33
C ASN A 119 -2.94 16.07 -4.81
N PHE A 120 -2.23 17.08 -4.36
CA PHE A 120 -2.35 17.64 -3.02
C PHE A 120 -2.38 19.17 -3.12
N ASN A 121 -3.47 19.79 -2.66
CA ASN A 121 -3.69 21.24 -2.72
C ASN A 121 -3.53 21.83 -4.14
N GLY A 122 -3.99 21.14 -5.17
CA GLY A 122 -3.93 21.61 -6.57
C GLY A 122 -2.59 21.42 -7.27
N LYS A 123 -1.64 20.73 -6.64
CA LYS A 123 -0.30 20.44 -7.16
C LYS A 123 -0.05 18.93 -7.17
N TYR A 124 0.81 18.48 -8.09
CA TYR A 124 1.18 17.05 -8.16
C TYR A 124 2.51 16.81 -7.45
N PHE A 125 2.57 15.73 -6.64
CA PHE A 125 3.75 15.38 -5.85
C PHE A 125 4.21 13.93 -6.11
N GLY A 126 4.31 13.57 -7.36
CA GLY A 126 4.82 12.29 -7.83
C GLY A 126 4.26 11.89 -9.18
N TYR A 127 4.76 10.78 -9.68
CA TYR A 127 4.39 10.16 -10.95
C TYR A 127 3.71 8.82 -10.69
N PRO A 128 2.54 8.54 -11.25
CA PRO A 128 1.82 7.29 -11.01
C PRO A 128 2.45 6.13 -11.78
N ILE A 129 2.75 5.03 -11.08
CA ILE A 129 3.29 3.80 -11.67
C ILE A 129 2.15 2.83 -11.99
N SER A 130 1.35 2.48 -10.98
CA SER A 130 0.25 1.52 -11.10
C SER A 130 -0.80 1.75 -10.03
N ALA A 131 -2.03 1.29 -10.31
CA ALA A 131 -3.09 1.19 -9.31
C ALA A 131 -3.13 -0.23 -8.72
N GLU A 132 -3.22 -0.32 -7.41
CA GLU A 132 -3.31 -1.56 -6.64
C GLU A 132 -4.56 -1.54 -5.78
N THR A 133 -5.29 -2.66 -5.77
CA THR A 133 -6.41 -2.85 -4.86
C THR A 133 -6.55 -4.31 -4.49
N LEU A 134 -7.41 -4.60 -3.52
CA LEU A 134 -7.69 -5.94 -3.06
C LEU A 134 -8.72 -6.64 -3.94
N SER A 135 -8.55 -7.95 -4.08
CA SER A 135 -9.51 -8.87 -4.69
C SER A 135 -9.80 -10.04 -3.77
N LEU A 136 -10.92 -10.69 -3.95
CA LEU A 136 -11.17 -12.00 -3.38
C LEU A 136 -10.41 -13.03 -4.23
N ILE A 137 -9.43 -13.72 -3.62
CA ILE A 137 -8.68 -14.79 -4.27
C ILE A 137 -9.22 -16.12 -3.75
N TYR A 138 -9.56 -17.07 -4.64
CA TYR A 138 -10.10 -18.34 -4.25
C TYR A 138 -9.34 -19.51 -4.88
N ASN A 139 -9.22 -20.61 -4.14
CA ASN A 139 -8.56 -21.85 -4.56
C ASN A 139 -9.57 -22.73 -5.31
N LYS A 140 -9.35 -22.87 -6.62
CA LYS A 140 -10.22 -23.68 -7.52
C LYS A 140 -10.18 -25.17 -7.25
N ASP A 141 -9.17 -25.66 -6.51
CA ASP A 141 -9.11 -27.06 -6.10
C ASP A 141 -9.98 -27.35 -4.86
N ILE A 142 -10.50 -26.31 -4.20
CA ILE A 142 -11.36 -26.41 -3.02
C ILE A 142 -12.81 -26.03 -3.35
N ILE A 143 -13.00 -24.93 -4.09
CA ILE A 143 -14.32 -24.42 -4.48
C ILE A 143 -14.30 -24.04 -5.96
N SER A 144 -15.37 -24.37 -6.68
CA SER A 144 -15.50 -24.02 -8.11
C SER A 144 -15.78 -22.55 -8.36
N GLU A 145 -16.53 -21.91 -7.43
CA GLU A 145 -16.94 -20.51 -7.52
C GLU A 145 -16.74 -19.82 -6.18
N PRO A 146 -16.35 -18.53 -6.17
CA PRO A 146 -16.22 -17.75 -4.94
C PRO A 146 -17.59 -17.33 -4.41
N ILE A 147 -17.66 -16.91 -3.14
CA ILE A 147 -18.87 -16.32 -2.60
C ILE A 147 -19.13 -14.93 -3.23
N GLU A 148 -20.39 -14.59 -3.46
CA GLU A 148 -20.82 -13.25 -3.91
C GLU A 148 -21.27 -12.36 -2.74
N SER A 149 -21.68 -12.97 -1.64
CA SER A 149 -22.16 -12.31 -0.43
C SER A 149 -21.36 -12.78 0.79
N TRP A 150 -21.09 -11.86 1.72
CA TRP A 150 -20.47 -12.19 3.00
C TRP A 150 -21.30 -13.15 3.84
N GLU A 151 -22.63 -13.12 3.68
CA GLU A 151 -23.54 -14.03 4.37
C GLU A 151 -23.32 -15.51 3.95
N ASP A 152 -22.87 -15.75 2.72
CA ASP A 152 -22.65 -17.09 2.20
C ASP A 152 -21.46 -17.81 2.89
N VAL A 153 -20.60 -17.03 3.56
CA VAL A 153 -19.43 -17.58 4.25
C VAL A 153 -19.81 -18.59 5.35
N TYR A 154 -20.97 -18.42 6.01
CA TYR A 154 -21.43 -19.32 7.06
C TYR A 154 -21.72 -20.71 6.51
N ALA A 155 -22.43 -20.79 5.40
CA ALA A 155 -22.77 -22.08 4.77
C ALA A 155 -21.50 -22.77 4.23
N LEU A 156 -20.62 -21.99 3.59
CA LEU A 156 -19.37 -22.49 3.05
C LEU A 156 -18.43 -22.98 4.15
N ASP A 157 -18.23 -22.23 5.24
CA ASP A 157 -17.37 -22.65 6.36
C ASP A 157 -17.91 -23.92 7.05
N LYS A 158 -19.21 -24.01 7.23
CA LYS A 158 -19.87 -25.20 7.78
C LYS A 158 -19.58 -26.46 6.94
N GLU A 159 -19.56 -26.32 5.62
CA GLU A 159 -19.25 -27.43 4.73
C GLU A 159 -17.75 -27.79 4.76
N LEU A 160 -16.88 -26.79 4.65
CA LEU A 160 -15.43 -26.99 4.61
C LEU A 160 -14.85 -27.44 5.95
N SER A 161 -15.45 -27.05 7.07
CA SER A 161 -15.04 -27.48 8.40
C SER A 161 -15.13 -29.00 8.61
N LYS A 162 -16.03 -29.70 7.88
CA LYS A 162 -16.10 -31.16 7.87
C LYS A 162 -14.83 -31.81 7.29
N GLN A 163 -14.09 -31.05 6.47
CA GLN A 163 -12.83 -31.47 5.86
C GLN A 163 -11.59 -30.85 6.57
N GLY A 164 -11.79 -30.20 7.71
CA GLY A 164 -10.74 -29.50 8.45
C GLY A 164 -10.22 -28.24 7.75
N LYS A 165 -11.01 -27.64 6.86
CA LYS A 165 -10.67 -26.41 6.13
C LYS A 165 -11.52 -25.24 6.59
N LYS A 166 -11.07 -24.02 6.29
CA LYS A 166 -11.79 -22.77 6.52
C LYS A 166 -12.28 -22.16 5.20
N ALA A 167 -13.37 -21.42 5.27
CA ALA A 167 -13.88 -20.73 4.10
C ALA A 167 -12.98 -19.58 3.68
N ILE A 168 -12.57 -18.74 4.61
CA ILE A 168 -11.81 -17.52 4.31
C ILE A 168 -10.85 -17.15 5.44
N MET A 169 -9.70 -16.57 5.08
CA MET A 169 -8.74 -15.99 6.02
C MET A 169 -7.97 -14.85 5.35
N TRP A 170 -7.74 -13.76 6.06
CA TRP A 170 -6.91 -12.63 5.61
C TRP A 170 -6.25 -11.94 6.82
N ASP A 171 -5.40 -10.93 6.60
CA ASP A 171 -4.85 -10.09 7.67
C ASP A 171 -5.97 -9.21 8.26
N ILE A 172 -6.71 -9.80 9.20
CA ILE A 172 -7.95 -9.23 9.73
C ILE A 172 -7.74 -7.95 10.52
N LYS A 173 -6.57 -7.78 11.16
CA LYS A 173 -6.24 -6.61 11.98
C LYS A 173 -5.74 -5.43 11.16
N SER A 174 -5.32 -5.68 9.92
CA SER A 174 -4.91 -4.63 9.01
C SER A 174 -6.13 -3.88 8.47
N PRO A 175 -6.23 -2.56 8.70
CA PRO A 175 -7.33 -1.78 8.17
C PRO A 175 -7.44 -1.86 6.65
N PHE A 176 -6.32 -1.89 5.93
CA PHE A 176 -6.30 -1.97 4.48
C PHE A 176 -7.06 -3.21 3.97
N PHE A 177 -6.82 -4.38 4.57
CA PHE A 177 -7.46 -5.64 4.16
C PHE A 177 -8.90 -5.79 4.65
N THR A 178 -9.24 -5.19 5.80
CA THR A 178 -10.56 -5.32 6.43
C THR A 178 -11.52 -4.20 6.02
N TRP A 179 -10.99 -3.06 5.57
CA TRP A 179 -11.77 -1.89 5.16
C TRP A 179 -12.88 -2.18 4.14
N PRO A 180 -12.66 -3.01 3.12
CA PRO A 180 -13.71 -3.32 2.16
C PRO A 180 -15.01 -3.83 2.80
N LEU A 181 -14.91 -4.69 3.79
CA LEU A 181 -16.07 -5.18 4.55
C LEU A 181 -16.69 -4.06 5.38
N LEU A 182 -15.88 -3.20 6.00
CA LEU A 182 -16.39 -2.10 6.83
C LEU A 182 -17.16 -1.05 6.01
N THR A 183 -16.83 -0.87 4.73
CA THR A 183 -17.52 0.09 3.85
C THR A 183 -18.89 -0.35 3.39
N THR A 184 -19.25 -1.63 3.48
CA THR A 184 -20.48 -2.20 2.92
C THR A 184 -21.76 -1.55 3.42
N ASN A 185 -21.78 -1.07 4.66
CA ASN A 185 -22.92 -0.37 5.24
C ASN A 185 -22.73 1.16 5.27
N GLY A 186 -21.75 1.69 4.50
CA GLY A 186 -21.57 3.12 4.33
C GLY A 186 -20.55 3.77 5.27
N ALA A 187 -19.59 3.01 5.84
CA ALA A 187 -18.40 3.60 6.44
C ALA A 187 -17.53 4.23 5.35
N TYR A 188 -16.86 5.31 5.67
CA TYR A 188 -15.86 5.99 4.82
C TYR A 188 -14.78 6.62 5.70
N ALA A 189 -13.59 6.82 5.14
CA ALA A 189 -12.50 7.42 5.89
C ALA A 189 -12.70 8.95 6.00
N PHE A 190 -12.81 9.63 4.87
CA PHE A 190 -13.06 11.07 4.79
C PHE A 190 -14.09 11.37 3.71
N GLY A 191 -15.03 12.26 4.01
CA GLY A 191 -15.92 12.82 3.01
C GLY A 191 -15.19 13.71 2.02
N THR A 192 -15.84 13.99 0.88
CA THR A 192 -15.30 14.86 -0.18
C THR A 192 -16.17 16.09 -0.38
N ASN A 193 -15.56 17.16 -0.86
CA ASN A 193 -16.24 18.38 -1.32
C ASN A 193 -15.54 18.90 -2.59
N ASP A 194 -15.93 20.07 -3.09
CA ASP A 194 -15.39 20.67 -4.30
C ASP A 194 -13.86 20.94 -4.24
N LYS A 195 -13.26 20.87 -3.06
CA LYS A 195 -11.83 21.07 -2.83
C LYS A 195 -11.05 19.77 -2.61
N GLY A 196 -11.72 18.60 -2.69
CA GLY A 196 -11.15 17.30 -2.42
C GLY A 196 -11.60 16.71 -1.08
N TYR A 197 -10.73 15.98 -0.39
CA TYR A 197 -11.06 15.36 0.89
C TYR A 197 -11.27 16.38 2.01
N ASN A 198 -12.33 16.18 2.78
CA ASN A 198 -12.66 17.00 3.93
C ASN A 198 -12.20 16.31 5.23
N ALA A 199 -11.07 16.73 5.78
CA ALA A 199 -10.52 16.17 7.01
C ALA A 199 -11.43 16.32 8.25
N LYS A 200 -12.50 17.11 8.18
CA LYS A 200 -13.48 17.28 9.25
C LYS A 200 -14.73 16.42 9.09
N ASP A 201 -14.88 15.76 7.95
CA ASP A 201 -15.98 14.86 7.67
C ASP A 201 -15.45 13.43 7.64
N VAL A 202 -15.63 12.71 8.74
CA VAL A 202 -15.15 11.34 8.94
C VAL A 202 -16.33 10.38 9.16
N GLY A 203 -16.33 9.26 8.46
CA GLY A 203 -17.41 8.27 8.49
C GLY A 203 -17.05 6.97 9.19
N VAL A 204 -15.97 6.96 9.97
CA VAL A 204 -15.48 5.76 10.67
C VAL A 204 -16.32 5.36 11.88
N ASN A 205 -17.17 6.27 12.38
CA ASN A 205 -18.05 6.09 13.54
C ASN A 205 -19.53 6.26 13.21
N ASN A 206 -19.92 6.20 11.94
CA ASN A 206 -21.32 6.29 11.56
C ASN A 206 -22.06 4.97 11.82
N LYS A 207 -23.42 5.00 11.72
CA LYS A 207 -24.26 3.80 11.94
C LYS A 207 -23.87 2.62 11.06
N GLY A 208 -23.38 2.88 9.86
CA GLY A 208 -22.93 1.85 8.92
C GLY A 208 -21.64 1.18 9.38
N ALA A 209 -20.67 1.96 9.87
CA ALA A 209 -19.44 1.45 10.44
C ALA A 209 -19.71 0.51 11.64
N HIS A 210 -20.63 0.91 12.53
CA HIS A 210 -21.06 0.05 13.65
C HIS A 210 -21.64 -1.29 13.18
N LYS A 211 -22.53 -1.26 12.17
CA LYS A 211 -23.13 -2.49 11.61
C LYS A 211 -22.09 -3.42 10.99
N SER A 212 -21.17 -2.86 10.21
CA SER A 212 -20.13 -3.66 9.56
C SER A 212 -19.12 -4.23 10.58
N MET A 213 -18.75 -3.45 11.60
CA MET A 213 -17.90 -3.92 12.69
C MET A 213 -18.57 -5.01 13.52
N ALA A 214 -19.89 -4.89 13.77
CA ALA A 214 -20.67 -5.93 14.45
C ALA A 214 -20.69 -7.23 13.65
N PHE A 215 -20.86 -7.15 12.33
CA PHE A 215 -20.81 -8.32 11.47
C PHE A 215 -19.41 -8.98 11.46
N LEU A 216 -18.35 -8.18 11.39
CA LEU A 216 -16.98 -8.68 11.50
C LEU A 216 -16.75 -9.40 12.84
N LYS A 217 -17.20 -8.81 13.95
CA LYS A 217 -17.14 -9.43 15.28
C LYS A 217 -17.94 -10.74 15.33
N GLU A 218 -19.14 -10.77 14.76
CA GLU A 218 -19.97 -11.99 14.68
C GLU A 218 -19.27 -13.13 13.94
N LEU A 219 -18.58 -12.82 12.83
CA LEU A 219 -17.78 -13.85 12.10
C LEU A 219 -16.67 -14.43 12.97
N VAL A 220 -16.05 -13.64 13.84
CA VAL A 220 -15.02 -14.09 14.77
C VAL A 220 -15.63 -14.91 15.92
N ASP A 221 -16.71 -14.41 16.53
CA ASP A 221 -17.40 -15.09 17.65
C ASP A 221 -17.93 -16.48 17.25
N ASN A 222 -18.45 -16.58 16.03
CA ASN A 222 -18.87 -17.85 15.42
C ASN A 222 -17.72 -18.71 14.91
N LYS A 223 -16.45 -18.28 15.13
CA LYS A 223 -15.25 -19.00 14.71
C LYS A 223 -15.14 -19.25 13.20
N ILE A 224 -15.85 -18.44 12.40
CA ILE A 224 -15.71 -18.48 10.93
C ILE A 224 -14.33 -17.92 10.55
N ILE A 225 -13.92 -16.83 11.19
CA ILE A 225 -12.64 -16.17 10.98
C ILE A 225 -11.81 -16.20 12.25
N ILE A 226 -10.50 -16.31 12.09
CA ILE A 226 -9.53 -16.36 13.19
C ILE A 226 -9.17 -14.91 13.58
N ALA A 227 -9.43 -14.53 14.83
CA ALA A 227 -9.26 -13.16 15.33
C ALA A 227 -7.82 -12.62 15.29
N ASP A 228 -6.82 -13.50 15.32
CA ASP A 228 -5.40 -13.15 15.33
C ASP A 228 -4.69 -13.47 14.01
N ALA A 229 -5.45 -13.76 12.96
CA ALA A 229 -4.92 -13.95 11.63
C ALA A 229 -4.13 -12.70 11.19
N ASP A 230 -2.88 -12.92 10.81
CA ASP A 230 -2.01 -11.94 10.19
C ASP A 230 -1.73 -12.30 8.72
N TYR A 231 -1.03 -11.42 8.02
CA TYR A 231 -0.70 -11.63 6.62
C TYR A 231 0.01 -12.96 6.34
N ALA A 232 1.06 -13.26 7.13
CA ALA A 232 1.89 -14.44 6.91
C ALA A 232 1.10 -15.75 7.18
N ASN A 233 0.30 -15.77 8.23
CA ASN A 233 -0.54 -16.92 8.57
C ASN A 233 -1.64 -17.16 7.53
N ALA A 234 -2.29 -16.09 7.06
CA ALA A 234 -3.33 -16.18 6.03
C ALA A 234 -2.75 -16.66 4.69
N GLU A 235 -1.63 -16.08 4.25
CA GLU A 235 -0.95 -16.49 3.02
C GLU A 235 -0.47 -17.95 3.10
N SER A 236 0.14 -18.34 4.21
CA SER A 236 0.59 -19.72 4.43
C SER A 236 -0.57 -20.72 4.42
N ALA A 237 -1.68 -20.42 5.10
CA ALA A 237 -2.85 -21.28 5.16
C ALA A 237 -3.50 -21.45 3.78
N PHE A 238 -3.59 -20.38 3.00
CA PHE A 238 -4.11 -20.41 1.63
C PHE A 238 -3.22 -21.24 0.72
N ASN A 239 -1.90 -21.02 0.73
CA ASN A 239 -0.92 -21.77 -0.08
C ASN A 239 -0.86 -23.26 0.28
N GLN A 240 -1.23 -23.65 1.50
CA GLN A 240 -1.32 -25.04 1.92
C GLN A 240 -2.68 -25.69 1.62
N GLY A 241 -3.61 -24.98 0.99
CA GLY A 241 -4.95 -25.50 0.70
C GLY A 241 -5.81 -25.73 1.96
N LYS A 242 -5.50 -25.06 3.07
CA LYS A 242 -6.26 -25.13 4.32
C LYS A 242 -7.42 -24.14 4.36
N VAL A 243 -7.38 -23.16 3.47
CA VAL A 243 -8.36 -22.07 3.36
C VAL A 243 -8.80 -21.95 1.91
N ALA A 244 -10.10 -21.84 1.69
CA ALA A 244 -10.65 -21.76 0.34
C ALA A 244 -10.50 -20.39 -0.29
N MET A 245 -10.54 -19.30 0.50
CA MET A 245 -10.48 -17.93 0.00
C MET A 245 -9.57 -17.07 0.88
N THR A 246 -8.99 -16.06 0.26
CA THR A 246 -8.27 -14.98 0.95
C THR A 246 -8.55 -13.63 0.29
N ILE A 247 -8.34 -12.54 1.02
CA ILE A 247 -8.34 -11.18 0.48
C ILE A 247 -6.88 -10.77 0.33
N ASN A 248 -6.46 -10.46 -0.91
CA ASN A 248 -5.09 -10.04 -1.16
C ASN A 248 -4.99 -9.18 -2.42
N GLY A 249 -3.82 -8.58 -2.63
CA GLY A 249 -3.53 -7.73 -3.77
C GLY A 249 -2.55 -8.37 -4.78
N PRO A 250 -2.18 -7.62 -5.84
CA PRO A 250 -1.30 -8.10 -6.92
C PRO A 250 0.06 -8.62 -6.43
N TRP A 251 0.59 -8.08 -5.35
CA TRP A 251 1.86 -8.50 -4.76
C TRP A 251 1.90 -9.97 -4.33
N ALA A 252 0.74 -10.59 -4.08
CA ALA A 252 0.65 -12.00 -3.70
C ALA A 252 0.78 -12.95 -4.90
N TRP A 253 0.47 -12.52 -6.14
CA TRP A 253 0.34 -13.40 -7.29
C TRP A 253 1.62 -14.16 -7.60
N ALA A 254 2.78 -13.49 -7.55
CA ALA A 254 4.07 -14.14 -7.82
C ALA A 254 4.32 -15.35 -6.87
N ASN A 255 3.89 -15.24 -5.60
CA ASN A 255 4.03 -16.32 -4.64
C ASN A 255 3.01 -17.45 -4.90
N LEU A 256 1.78 -17.12 -5.28
CA LEU A 256 0.76 -18.09 -5.68
C LEU A 256 1.22 -18.88 -6.92
N ASP A 257 1.72 -18.21 -7.94
CA ASP A 257 2.26 -18.82 -9.17
C ASP A 257 3.44 -19.74 -8.86
N LYS A 258 4.39 -19.27 -8.02
CA LYS A 258 5.54 -20.07 -7.60
C LYS A 258 5.15 -21.35 -6.85
N ASN A 259 4.06 -21.31 -6.09
CA ASN A 259 3.54 -22.47 -5.37
C ASN A 259 2.64 -23.35 -6.24
N GLY A 260 2.45 -23.03 -7.52
CA GLY A 260 1.61 -23.80 -8.45
C GLY A 260 0.13 -23.80 -8.06
N MET A 261 -0.36 -22.75 -7.37
CA MET A 261 -1.74 -22.65 -6.93
C MET A 261 -2.71 -22.52 -8.12
N ASN A 262 -3.75 -23.34 -8.13
CA ASN A 262 -4.87 -23.18 -9.06
C ASN A 262 -5.90 -22.24 -8.46
N TYR A 263 -5.78 -20.94 -8.79
CA TYR A 263 -6.61 -19.92 -8.17
C TYR A 263 -7.39 -19.06 -9.18
N GLY A 264 -8.39 -18.38 -8.69
CA GLY A 264 -9.13 -17.36 -9.40
C GLY A 264 -9.21 -16.08 -8.57
N LEU A 265 -9.49 -14.97 -9.24
CA LEU A 265 -9.79 -13.69 -8.63
C LEU A 265 -11.23 -13.32 -8.90
N ALA A 266 -11.86 -12.69 -7.90
CA ALA A 266 -13.23 -12.20 -8.00
C ALA A 266 -13.36 -10.80 -7.37
N VAL A 267 -14.51 -10.20 -7.62
CA VAL A 267 -14.94 -8.98 -6.92
C VAL A 267 -15.18 -9.33 -5.45
N LEU A 268 -14.83 -8.41 -4.55
CA LEU A 268 -15.08 -8.58 -3.12
C LEU A 268 -16.59 -8.72 -2.83
N PRO A 269 -16.97 -9.59 -1.88
CA PRO A 269 -18.37 -9.92 -1.63
C PRO A 269 -19.17 -8.71 -1.16
N LYS A 270 -20.47 -8.73 -1.42
CA LYS A 270 -21.44 -7.75 -0.90
C LYS A 270 -21.87 -8.14 0.51
N LEU A 271 -22.36 -7.18 1.29
CA LEU A 271 -23.07 -7.43 2.55
C LEU A 271 -24.44 -6.74 2.51
N ASN A 272 -25.51 -7.47 2.77
CA ASN A 272 -26.89 -6.99 2.63
C ASN A 272 -27.15 -6.36 1.25
N GLY A 273 -26.57 -6.91 0.19
CA GLY A 273 -26.66 -6.39 -1.18
C GLY A 273 -25.79 -5.17 -1.48
N ASN A 274 -25.11 -4.59 -0.50
CA ASN A 274 -24.22 -3.45 -0.67
C ASN A 274 -22.79 -3.89 -1.03
N PRO A 275 -22.17 -3.27 -2.02
CA PRO A 275 -20.83 -3.66 -2.44
C PRO A 275 -19.77 -3.31 -1.40
N SER A 276 -18.77 -4.17 -1.26
CA SER A 276 -17.50 -3.82 -0.62
C SER A 276 -16.74 -2.80 -1.47
N LYS A 277 -16.18 -1.76 -0.84
CA LYS A 277 -15.39 -0.73 -1.51
C LYS A 277 -13.95 -0.77 -0.99
N PRO A 278 -13.05 -1.47 -1.68
CA PRO A 278 -11.65 -1.49 -1.28
C PRO A 278 -11.00 -0.13 -1.50
N PHE A 279 -9.96 0.17 -0.74
CA PHE A 279 -9.07 1.25 -1.10
C PHE A 279 -8.30 0.91 -2.37
N VAL A 280 -8.15 1.92 -3.23
CA VAL A 280 -7.28 1.89 -4.39
C VAL A 280 -6.03 2.69 -4.05
N GLY A 281 -4.90 2.00 -3.93
CA GLY A 281 -3.59 2.60 -3.83
C GLY A 281 -3.03 2.92 -5.20
N VAL A 282 -2.25 3.99 -5.31
CA VAL A 282 -1.44 4.26 -6.50
C VAL A 282 0.01 4.22 -6.09
N LEU A 283 0.76 3.26 -6.63
CA LEU A 283 2.22 3.22 -6.46
C LEU A 283 2.80 4.42 -7.19
N THR A 284 3.62 5.18 -6.50
CA THR A 284 4.03 6.53 -6.90
C THR A 284 5.54 6.67 -6.83
N ALA A 285 6.15 7.25 -7.84
CA ALA A 285 7.54 7.71 -7.82
C ALA A 285 7.59 9.21 -7.53
N GLY A 286 8.09 9.60 -6.37
CA GLY A 286 8.27 11.00 -5.98
C GLY A 286 9.73 11.38 -5.96
N ILE A 287 10.02 12.66 -6.25
CA ILE A 287 11.37 13.23 -6.23
C ILE A 287 11.57 13.93 -4.89
N SER A 288 12.65 13.60 -4.19
CA SER A 288 13.01 14.24 -2.92
C SER A 288 13.27 15.74 -3.10
N SER A 289 12.77 16.57 -2.18
CA SER A 289 13.00 18.02 -2.28
C SER A 289 14.45 18.42 -2.04
N ALA A 290 15.21 17.61 -1.31
CA ALA A 290 16.60 17.88 -0.98
C ALA A 290 17.59 17.42 -2.07
N THR A 291 17.14 16.65 -3.06
CA THR A 291 18.05 16.17 -4.11
C THR A 291 18.59 17.31 -4.98
N PRO A 292 19.89 17.35 -5.28
CA PRO A 292 20.46 18.22 -6.31
C PRO A 292 20.22 17.67 -7.73
N ASN A 293 19.80 16.40 -7.86
CA ASN A 293 19.69 15.65 -9.11
C ASN A 293 18.28 15.63 -9.70
N GLU A 294 17.49 16.70 -9.51
CA GLU A 294 16.08 16.75 -9.93
C GLU A 294 15.87 16.38 -11.40
N ASP A 295 16.66 16.95 -12.30
CA ASP A 295 16.52 16.72 -13.74
C ASP A 295 16.84 15.27 -14.12
N LEU A 296 17.88 14.68 -13.53
CA LEU A 296 18.26 13.28 -13.73
C LEU A 296 17.22 12.33 -13.16
N ALA A 297 16.68 12.64 -11.97
CA ALA A 297 15.61 11.85 -11.35
C ALA A 297 14.34 11.88 -12.22
N ARG A 298 13.97 13.04 -12.76
CA ARG A 298 12.86 13.19 -13.69
C ARG A 298 13.09 12.43 -14.99
N GLU A 299 14.28 12.55 -15.59
CA GLU A 299 14.66 11.82 -16.80
C GLU A 299 14.54 10.30 -16.59
N PHE A 300 15.09 9.79 -15.48
CA PHE A 300 14.95 8.36 -15.16
C PHE A 300 13.48 7.94 -15.05
N ILE A 301 12.65 8.72 -14.34
CA ILE A 301 11.22 8.40 -14.15
C ILE A 301 10.49 8.43 -15.49
N GLU A 302 10.61 9.52 -16.25
CA GLU A 302 9.78 9.77 -17.43
C GLU A 302 10.24 8.97 -18.67
N SER A 303 11.54 8.78 -18.84
CA SER A 303 12.12 8.19 -20.07
C SER A 303 12.54 6.73 -19.93
N TYR A 304 12.68 6.21 -18.69
CA TYR A 304 13.09 4.82 -18.46
C TYR A 304 12.05 4.06 -17.63
N LEU A 305 11.70 4.52 -16.43
CA LEU A 305 10.82 3.79 -15.52
C LEU A 305 9.38 3.71 -16.05
N LEU A 306 8.79 4.83 -16.43
CA LEU A 306 7.38 4.94 -16.87
C LEU A 306 7.23 4.77 -18.38
N THR A 307 7.93 3.79 -18.94
CA THR A 307 7.79 3.31 -20.30
C THR A 307 7.20 1.90 -20.28
N ASN A 308 6.73 1.39 -21.44
CA ASN A 308 6.26 0.00 -21.54
C ASN A 308 7.36 -0.99 -21.12
N ASP A 309 8.62 -0.73 -21.50
CA ASP A 309 9.74 -1.60 -21.14
C ASP A 309 10.05 -1.52 -19.66
N GLY A 310 10.13 -0.31 -19.10
CA GLY A 310 10.39 -0.11 -17.68
C GLY A 310 9.35 -0.79 -16.79
N LEU A 311 8.07 -0.56 -17.08
CA LEU A 311 6.98 -1.18 -16.34
C LEU A 311 6.93 -2.70 -16.53
N ARG A 312 7.34 -3.21 -17.71
CA ARG A 312 7.45 -4.65 -17.97
C ARG A 312 8.54 -5.29 -17.12
N TYR A 313 9.69 -4.65 -16.94
CA TYR A 313 10.73 -5.15 -16.05
C TYR A 313 10.23 -5.22 -14.59
N MET A 314 9.56 -4.17 -14.11
CA MET A 314 8.96 -4.18 -12.77
C MET A 314 7.92 -5.31 -12.63
N ASN A 315 7.01 -5.42 -13.60
CA ASN A 315 5.91 -6.39 -13.57
C ASN A 315 6.40 -7.85 -13.65
N ASN A 316 7.50 -8.11 -14.36
CA ASN A 316 8.10 -9.44 -14.45
C ASN A 316 8.79 -9.87 -13.15
N ASP A 317 9.33 -8.92 -12.38
CA ASP A 317 9.84 -9.21 -11.04
C ASP A 317 8.72 -9.38 -10.02
N LYS A 318 7.81 -8.42 -9.99
CA LYS A 318 6.60 -8.44 -9.14
C LYS A 318 5.42 -7.82 -9.87
N PRO A 319 4.28 -8.52 -9.95
CA PRO A 319 3.08 -7.96 -10.56
C PRO A 319 2.70 -6.62 -9.93
N ILE A 320 2.57 -5.59 -10.78
CA ILE A 320 2.30 -4.22 -10.33
C ILE A 320 0.80 -3.87 -10.27
N GLY A 321 -0.08 -4.83 -10.58
CA GLY A 321 -1.53 -4.60 -10.61
C GLY A 321 -1.98 -3.97 -11.92
N VAL A 322 -2.70 -2.87 -11.86
CA VAL A 322 -3.21 -2.14 -13.03
C VAL A 322 -2.23 -1.03 -13.39
N PRO A 323 -1.47 -1.13 -14.49
CA PRO A 323 -0.55 -0.08 -14.88
C PRO A 323 -1.24 1.28 -15.05
N ALA A 324 -0.62 2.34 -14.55
CA ALA A 324 -1.12 3.69 -14.78
C ALA A 324 -0.93 4.13 -16.25
N LEU A 325 0.13 3.68 -16.91
CA LEU A 325 0.40 3.94 -18.32
C LEU A 325 -0.57 3.15 -19.20
N LYS A 326 -1.43 3.84 -19.96
CA LYS A 326 -2.49 3.24 -20.77
C LYS A 326 -1.98 2.20 -21.77
N SER A 327 -0.86 2.47 -22.45
CA SER A 327 -0.29 1.54 -23.44
C SER A 327 0.12 0.21 -22.82
N PHE A 328 0.70 0.22 -21.61
CA PHE A 328 1.08 -1.00 -20.93
C PHE A 328 -0.13 -1.69 -20.26
N ASN A 329 -1.14 -0.93 -19.81
CA ASN A 329 -2.40 -1.50 -19.32
C ASN A 329 -3.11 -2.29 -20.45
N GLU A 330 -3.12 -1.78 -21.67
CA GLU A 330 -3.67 -2.51 -22.83
C GLU A 330 -2.95 -3.84 -23.14
N GLU A 331 -1.64 -3.94 -22.84
CA GLU A 331 -0.90 -5.20 -22.95
C GLU A 331 -1.35 -6.21 -21.89
N LEU A 332 -1.56 -5.76 -20.64
CA LEU A 332 -1.85 -6.63 -19.50
C LEU A 332 -3.33 -6.95 -19.28
N LYS A 333 -4.25 -6.23 -19.91
CA LYS A 333 -5.71 -6.43 -19.66
C LYS A 333 -6.25 -7.82 -20.05
N LYS A 334 -5.48 -8.62 -20.79
CA LYS A 334 -5.81 -10.02 -21.10
C LYS A 334 -5.52 -10.97 -19.93
N ASP A 335 -4.72 -10.57 -18.98
CA ASP A 335 -4.51 -11.30 -17.76
C ASP A 335 -5.76 -11.19 -16.86
N PHE A 336 -6.39 -12.32 -16.55
CA PHE A 336 -7.60 -12.35 -15.73
C PHE A 336 -7.41 -11.68 -14.36
N ARG A 337 -6.18 -11.67 -13.84
CA ARG A 337 -5.83 -11.06 -12.56
C ARG A 337 -5.91 -9.54 -12.65
N VAL A 338 -5.34 -8.98 -13.70
CA VAL A 338 -5.39 -7.53 -13.96
C VAL A 338 -6.83 -7.09 -14.21
N ALA A 339 -7.61 -7.88 -14.99
CA ALA A 339 -9.03 -7.59 -15.26
C ALA A 339 -9.86 -7.59 -13.95
N ALA A 340 -9.71 -8.61 -13.09
CA ALA A 340 -10.41 -8.68 -11.82
C ALA A 340 -10.00 -7.56 -10.85
N THR A 341 -8.71 -7.21 -10.83
CA THR A 341 -8.21 -6.09 -10.01
C THR A 341 -8.78 -4.76 -10.50
N TYR A 342 -8.86 -4.55 -11.82
CA TYR A 342 -9.49 -3.37 -12.39
C TYR A 342 -10.97 -3.25 -11.99
N GLU A 343 -11.72 -4.37 -12.05
CA GLU A 343 -13.13 -4.41 -11.62
C GLU A 343 -13.31 -4.05 -10.13
N ASN A 344 -12.39 -4.45 -9.26
CA ASN A 344 -12.39 -4.03 -7.87
C ASN A 344 -12.01 -2.54 -7.73
N ALA A 345 -11.04 -2.06 -8.52
CA ALA A 345 -10.57 -0.68 -8.46
C ALA A 345 -11.68 0.32 -8.85
N ILE A 346 -12.45 0.06 -9.92
CA ILE A 346 -13.55 0.96 -10.34
C ILE A 346 -14.72 1.00 -9.35
N ARG A 347 -14.84 -0.01 -8.48
CA ARG A 347 -15.83 -0.07 -7.38
C ARG A 347 -15.27 0.46 -6.07
N GLY A 348 -13.96 0.58 -5.98
CA GLY A 348 -13.24 1.03 -4.82
C GLY A 348 -13.21 2.55 -4.67
N GLU A 349 -12.42 2.99 -3.72
CA GLU A 349 -12.18 4.40 -3.44
C GLU A 349 -10.66 4.66 -3.42
N VAL A 350 -10.22 5.66 -4.18
CA VAL A 350 -8.81 6.08 -4.12
C VAL A 350 -8.50 6.51 -2.68
N MET A 351 -7.42 5.99 -2.11
CA MET A 351 -7.03 6.37 -0.73
C MET A 351 -6.84 7.88 -0.62
N PRO A 352 -7.34 8.50 0.45
CA PRO A 352 -7.13 9.93 0.65
C PRO A 352 -5.64 10.29 0.76
N ASN A 353 -5.17 11.17 -0.10
CA ASN A 353 -3.80 11.70 -0.06
C ASN A 353 -3.74 12.95 0.85
N ILE A 354 -4.04 12.76 2.13
CA ILE A 354 -4.00 13.82 3.15
C ILE A 354 -3.28 13.33 4.41
N PRO A 355 -2.60 14.22 5.15
CA PRO A 355 -1.85 13.84 6.37
C PRO A 355 -2.69 13.11 7.42
N GLN A 356 -4.00 13.39 7.45
CA GLN A 356 -4.95 12.79 8.39
C GLN A 356 -5.18 11.29 8.15
N MET A 357 -4.69 10.71 7.05
CA MET A 357 -4.71 9.25 6.86
C MET A 357 -3.88 8.49 7.89
N MET A 358 -2.84 9.08 8.46
CA MET A 358 -2.03 8.43 9.49
C MET A 358 -2.84 8.08 10.75
N PRO A 359 -3.56 9.03 11.38
CA PRO A 359 -4.49 8.72 12.47
C PRO A 359 -5.54 7.67 12.12
N PHE A 360 -6.05 7.65 10.87
CA PHE A 360 -6.98 6.62 10.41
C PHE A 360 -6.35 5.22 10.50
N TRP A 361 -5.17 5.02 9.90
CA TRP A 361 -4.50 3.72 9.89
C TRP A 361 -4.28 3.17 11.29
N PHE A 362 -3.63 3.94 12.18
CA PHE A 362 -3.35 3.50 13.54
C PHE A 362 -4.61 3.37 14.39
N GLY A 363 -5.56 4.29 14.22
CA GLY A 363 -6.80 4.27 14.98
C GLY A 363 -7.65 3.06 14.63
N GLN A 364 -7.84 2.82 13.33
CA GLN A 364 -8.68 1.72 12.84
C GLN A 364 -8.07 0.35 13.15
N GLN A 365 -6.72 0.22 13.05
CA GLN A 365 -6.02 -0.99 13.45
C GLN A 365 -6.26 -1.33 14.93
N ALA A 366 -6.14 -0.33 15.80
CA ALA A 366 -6.39 -0.51 17.23
C ALA A 366 -7.87 -0.87 17.49
N ALA A 367 -8.81 -0.17 16.85
CA ALA A 367 -10.24 -0.43 17.03
C ALA A 367 -10.62 -1.86 16.60
N ILE A 368 -10.16 -2.32 15.43
CA ILE A 368 -10.40 -3.70 14.99
C ILE A 368 -9.84 -4.68 16.02
N ALA A 369 -8.57 -4.52 16.41
CA ALA A 369 -7.92 -5.44 17.34
C ALA A 369 -8.62 -5.47 18.72
N ASP A 370 -9.02 -4.33 19.25
CA ASP A 370 -9.65 -4.22 20.57
C ASP A 370 -11.08 -4.75 20.57
N VAL A 371 -11.86 -4.50 19.52
CA VAL A 371 -13.22 -5.06 19.35
C VAL A 371 -13.18 -6.57 19.21
N LEU A 372 -12.30 -7.10 18.34
CA LEU A 372 -12.22 -8.56 18.10
C LEU A 372 -11.70 -9.36 19.31
N THR A 373 -11.06 -8.69 20.27
CA THR A 373 -10.56 -9.31 21.51
C THR A 373 -11.33 -8.92 22.77
N ASP A 374 -12.53 -8.33 22.61
CA ASP A 374 -13.42 -7.90 23.70
C ASP A 374 -12.78 -6.90 24.69
N LYS A 375 -11.75 -6.15 24.26
CA LYS A 375 -11.12 -5.11 25.09
C LYS A 375 -11.90 -3.80 25.09
N GLN A 376 -12.59 -3.49 24.01
CA GLN A 376 -13.44 -2.32 23.88
C GLN A 376 -14.78 -2.69 23.21
N SER A 377 -15.81 -1.93 23.54
CA SER A 377 -17.06 -1.96 22.80
C SER A 377 -16.85 -1.39 21.39
N ILE A 378 -17.71 -1.75 20.42
CA ILE A 378 -17.68 -1.16 19.07
C ILE A 378 -17.84 0.35 19.16
N GLU A 379 -18.76 0.83 20.02
CA GLU A 379 -19.05 2.24 20.22
C GLU A 379 -17.82 3.01 20.69
N ASP A 380 -17.16 2.56 21.76
CA ASP A 380 -16.00 3.24 22.35
C ASP A 380 -14.80 3.19 21.40
N ALA A 381 -14.58 2.06 20.73
CA ALA A 381 -13.47 1.89 19.80
C ALA A 381 -13.59 2.84 18.60
N LEU A 382 -14.75 2.88 17.93
CA LEU A 382 -14.97 3.73 16.75
C LEU A 382 -15.04 5.22 17.13
N ALA A 383 -15.60 5.58 18.28
CA ALA A 383 -15.56 6.95 18.80
C ALA A 383 -14.11 7.41 19.07
N THR A 384 -13.27 6.51 19.54
CA THR A 384 -11.84 6.79 19.75
C THR A 384 -11.11 7.06 18.43
N VAL A 385 -11.41 6.29 17.38
CA VAL A 385 -10.84 6.51 16.02
C VAL A 385 -11.25 7.90 15.52
N GLU A 386 -12.56 8.19 15.51
CA GLU A 386 -13.09 9.48 15.07
C GLU A 386 -12.43 10.65 15.80
N LYS A 387 -12.35 10.58 17.12
CA LYS A 387 -11.70 11.61 17.93
C LYS A 387 -10.22 11.82 17.55
N ARG A 388 -9.47 10.75 17.29
CA ARG A 388 -8.06 10.83 16.86
C ARG A 388 -7.91 11.46 15.49
N MET A 389 -8.79 11.09 14.53
CA MET A 389 -8.77 11.65 13.17
C MET A 389 -9.10 13.14 13.17
N LEU A 390 -10.05 13.58 14.01
CA LEU A 390 -10.45 14.97 14.12
C LEU A 390 -9.50 15.84 14.96
N ALA A 391 -8.66 15.24 15.80
CA ALA A 391 -7.70 15.97 16.65
C ALA A 391 -6.48 16.51 15.90
N ASN A 392 -6.08 15.91 14.78
CA ASN A 392 -4.97 16.35 13.96
C ASN A 392 -5.44 17.47 13.01
N LYS A 393 -5.25 18.71 13.47
CA LYS A 393 -5.55 19.93 12.71
C LYS A 393 -4.34 20.39 11.92
#